data_fa43bfca860c6f218b812e668dd72912
#
_entry.id   fa43bfca860c6f218b812e668dd72912
#
_cell.length_a   1.000
_cell.length_b   1.000
_cell.length_c   1.000
_cell.angle_alpha   90.00
_cell.angle_beta   90.00
_cell.angle_gamma   90.00
#
_symmetry.space_group_name_H-M   'P 1'
#
loop_
_entity.id
_entity.type
_entity.pdbx_description
1 polymer ?
#
loop_
_entity_poly.entity_id
_entity_poly.type
_entity_poly.pdbx_seq_one_letter_code
_entity_poly.pdbx_strand_id
1 'polypeptide(L)' 'MSHEFGDAEMMPCDLCSEFWPGDEMYQLEDGRICCPDCLDELDSDED' A
#
# COMPACT_ATOMS: atom_id res chain seq x y z
N MET A 1 8.52 26.20 2.67
CA MET A 1 8.50 25.70 2.77
C MET A 1 8.39 24.64 2.70
N SER A 2 8.37 24.13 2.66
CA SER A 2 8.40 23.28 2.69
C SER A 2 8.16 22.22 2.62
N HIS A 3 7.94 21.59 2.60
CA HIS A 3 7.74 20.65 2.55
C HIS A 3 8.07 19.65 2.60
N GLU A 4 7.94 19.16 2.81
CA GLU A 4 8.35 18.37 2.85
C GLU A 4 8.17 17.20 3.01
N PHE A 5 7.75 16.43 2.96
CA PHE A 5 7.52 15.21 3.17
C PHE A 5 8.31 14.50 2.37
N GLY A 6 9.03 14.49 1.93
CA GLY A 6 9.70 13.78 1.24
C GLY A 6 10.28 12.60 1.66
N ASP A 7 10.50 12.24 2.72
CA ASP A 7 11.10 11.02 3.04
C ASP A 7 10.24 9.93 3.30
N ALA A 8 9.22 9.73 2.64
CA ALA A 8 8.36 8.60 2.87
C ALA A 8 9.08 7.35 2.51
N GLU A 9 9.09 6.38 3.35
CA GLU A 9 9.72 5.15 3.07
C GLU A 9 8.90 4.38 2.10
N MET A 10 9.31 4.15 0.93
CA MET A 10 8.57 3.39 -0.06
C MET A 10 8.75 1.91 0.19
N MET A 11 7.68 1.18 0.16
CA MET A 11 7.73 -0.25 0.40
C MET A 11 7.05 -0.98 -0.73
N PRO A 12 7.44 -2.16 -1.04
CA PRO A 12 6.84 -2.90 -2.14
C PRO A 12 5.57 -3.60 -1.71
N CYS A 13 4.59 -3.55 -2.55
CA CYS A 13 3.35 -4.25 -2.27
C CYS A 13 3.58 -5.74 -2.43
N ASP A 14 3.08 -6.51 -1.54
CA ASP A 14 3.28 -7.95 -1.61
C ASP A 14 2.40 -8.59 -2.65
N LEU A 15 1.48 -7.90 -3.20
CA LEU A 15 0.58 -8.47 -4.18
C LEU A 15 0.92 -8.06 -5.61
N CYS A 16 1.17 -6.82 -5.83
CA CYS A 16 1.49 -6.38 -7.17
C CYS A 16 2.92 -5.90 -7.34
N SER A 17 3.65 -5.87 -6.29
CA SER A 17 5.03 -5.48 -6.33
C SER A 17 5.23 -4.01 -6.67
N GLU A 18 4.24 -3.20 -6.47
CA GLU A 18 4.39 -1.80 -6.76
C GLU A 18 4.92 -1.10 -5.53
N PHE A 19 5.67 -0.06 -5.66
CA PHE A 19 6.20 0.65 -4.51
C PHE A 19 5.27 1.77 -4.10
N TRP A 20 4.93 1.80 -2.86
CA TRP A 20 4.03 2.82 -2.33
C TRP A 20 4.57 3.28 -0.99
N PRO A 21 4.25 4.45 -0.55
CA PRO A 21 4.69 4.91 0.76
C PRO A 21 4.06 4.07 1.84
N GLY A 22 4.83 3.65 2.75
CA GLY A 22 4.35 2.79 3.82
C GLY A 22 3.13 3.35 4.51
N ASP A 23 3.04 4.68 4.59
CA ASP A 23 1.92 5.26 5.20
C ASP A 23 0.64 4.97 4.48
N GLU A 24 0.66 4.70 3.23
CA GLU A 24 -0.53 4.42 2.48
C GLU A 24 -0.77 2.94 2.34
N MET A 25 0.14 2.13 2.75
CA MET A 25 -0.04 0.68 2.63
C MET A 25 -0.92 0.16 3.75
N TYR A 26 -1.53 -0.99 3.52
CA TYR A 26 -2.41 -1.59 4.51
C TYR A 26 -1.90 -2.96 4.88
N GLN A 27 -2.04 -3.35 6.09
CA GLN A 27 -1.56 -4.65 6.53
C GLN A 27 -2.67 -5.67 6.48
N LEU A 28 -2.40 -6.80 5.91
CA LEU A 28 -3.40 -7.85 5.79
C LEU A 28 -3.39 -8.74 7.01
N GLU A 29 -4.36 -9.57 7.13
CA GLU A 29 -4.44 -10.44 8.28
C GLU A 29 -3.32 -11.40 8.30
N ASP A 30 -2.76 -11.77 7.17
CA ASP A 30 -1.67 -12.67 7.14
C ASP A 30 -0.43 -12.01 7.56
N GLY A 31 -0.31 -10.71 7.70
CA GLY A 31 0.93 -10.08 8.02
C GLY A 31 1.58 -9.44 6.82
N ARG A 32 0.99 -9.55 5.67
CA ARG A 32 1.57 -8.94 4.50
C ARG A 32 1.04 -7.53 4.36
N ILE A 33 1.58 -6.77 3.46
CA ILE A 33 1.09 -5.42 3.23
C ILE A 33 0.71 -5.31 1.79
N CYS A 34 -0.25 -4.49 1.49
CA CYS A 34 -0.67 -4.30 0.12
C CYS A 34 -0.97 -2.83 -0.11
N CYS A 35 -0.94 -2.41 -1.34
CA CYS A 35 -1.20 -1.02 -1.66
C CYS A 35 -2.72 -0.80 -1.69
N PRO A 36 -3.15 0.41 -1.61
CA PRO A 36 -4.60 0.67 -1.59
C PRO A 36 -5.29 0.21 -2.88
N ASP A 37 -4.54 0.13 -3.93
CA ASP A 37 -5.09 -0.32 -5.17
C ASP A 37 -5.43 -1.79 -5.06
N CYS A 38 -4.56 -2.59 -4.55
CA CYS A 38 -4.80 -4.00 -4.40
C CYS A 38 -5.86 -4.23 -3.33
N LEU A 39 -5.82 -3.46 -2.30
CA LEU A 39 -6.78 -3.63 -1.23
C LEU A 39 -8.18 -3.41 -1.79
N ASP A 40 -8.33 -2.44 -2.64
CA ASP A 40 -9.61 -2.17 -3.20
C ASP A 40 -10.07 -3.37 -4.03
N GLU A 41 -9.20 -3.99 -4.73
CA GLU A 41 -9.55 -5.14 -5.49
C GLU A 41 -9.92 -6.30 -4.63
N LEU A 42 -9.25 -6.50 -3.57
CA LEU A 42 -9.57 -7.58 -2.68
C LEU A 42 -10.92 -7.36 -2.07
N ASP A 43 -11.22 -6.13 -1.72
CA ASP A 43 -12.45 -5.89 -1.08
C ASP A 43 -13.57 -5.85 -2.08
N SER A 44 -13.32 -5.69 -3.30
CA SER A 44 -14.34 -5.58 -4.26
C SER A 44 -14.78 -6.82 -4.74
N ASP A 45 -14.97 -7.76 -4.10
CA ASP A 45 -15.33 -9.02 -4.48
C ASP A 45 -16.58 -9.11 -5.20
N GLU A 46 -17.05 -8.54 -5.95
CA GLU A 46 -18.21 -8.68 -6.48
C GLU A 46 -18.42 -9.55 -7.39
N ASP A 47 -19.03 -9.97 -7.73
CA ASP A 47 -19.20 -10.92 -8.58
C ASP A 47 -20.22 -10.77 -9.18
#